data_d6b6e10c0f7356b730d65b9aa6c529d3
#
_entry.id   d6b6e10c0f7356b730d65b9aa6c529d3
#
_cell.length_a   1.000
_cell.length_b   1.000
_cell.length_c   1.000
_cell.angle_alpha   90.00
_cell.angle_beta   90.00
_cell.angle_gamma   90.00
#
_symmetry.space_group_name_H-M   'P 1'
#
loop_
_entity.id
_entity.type
_entity.pdbx_description
1 polymer ?
#
loop_
_entity_poly.entity_id
_entity_poly.type
_entity_poly.pdbx_seq_one_letter_code
_entity_poly.pdbx_strand_id
1 'polypeptide(L)'
;MHGIESRKKTYVEAVVDIDPDGRQRPLAIYWGDGRCFVVDRVLESRRAASMKVGGHGIRYTVEICGRTKHLWHSDDGRWYVEEIVPGYAGAL
;
A
#
# COMPACT_ATOMS: atom_id res chain seq x y z
N MET A 1 4.57 -25.71 11.66
CA MET A 1 4.30 -24.90 11.95
C MET A 1 4.16 -23.96 11.19
N HIS A 2 3.92 -23.37 11.04
CA HIS A 2 3.71 -22.51 10.22
C HIS A 2 4.71 -21.66 10.12
N GLY A 3 4.91 -21.30 9.08
CA GLY A 3 5.81 -20.40 8.73
C GLY A 3 5.50 -19.10 9.34
N ILE A 4 6.42 -18.33 9.58
CA ILE A 4 6.23 -17.03 10.10
C ILE A 4 6.22 -16.06 8.94
N GLU A 5 5.14 -15.35 8.81
CA GLU A 5 5.08 -14.27 7.86
C GLU A 5 5.41 -12.98 8.55
N SER A 6 6.35 -12.25 8.01
CA SER A 6 6.64 -10.90 8.43
C SER A 6 6.17 -9.95 7.36
N ARG A 7 5.82 -8.75 7.77
CA ARG A 7 5.44 -7.70 6.84
C ARG A 7 6.28 -6.48 7.09
N LYS A 8 6.52 -5.73 6.03
CA LYS A 8 7.27 -4.48 6.17
C LYS A 8 6.60 -3.42 5.34
N LYS A 9 6.83 -2.17 5.70
CA LYS A 9 6.41 -1.04 4.89
C LYS A 9 7.39 -0.92 3.74
N THR A 10 6.86 -0.87 2.54
CA THR A 10 7.65 -0.53 1.38
C THR A 10 7.09 0.77 0.85
N TYR A 11 7.86 1.84 1.00
CA TYR A 11 7.42 3.15 0.56
C TYR A 11 7.47 3.24 -0.95
N VAL A 12 6.46 3.84 -1.52
CA VAL A 12 6.32 3.96 -2.97
C VAL A 12 6.01 5.40 -3.32
N GLU A 13 6.35 5.77 -4.52
CA GLU A 13 5.93 7.04 -5.09
C GLU A 13 4.54 6.85 -5.65
N ALA A 14 3.67 7.84 -5.47
CA ALA A 14 2.30 7.73 -5.94
C ALA A 14 1.95 8.93 -6.81
N VAL A 15 1.18 8.66 -7.86
CA VAL A 15 0.52 9.70 -8.65
C VAL A 15 -0.88 9.79 -8.12
N VAL A 16 -1.30 10.98 -7.73
CA VAL A 16 -2.53 11.18 -6.98
C VAL A 16 -3.36 12.26 -7.65
N ASP A 17 -4.66 12.01 -7.70
CA ASP A 17 -5.63 12.98 -8.13
C ASP A 17 -6.23 13.64 -6.89
N ILE A 18 -6.28 14.97 -6.86
CA ILE A 18 -6.82 15.70 -5.72
C ILE A 18 -8.01 16.51 -6.23
N ASP A 19 -9.20 16.22 -5.68
CA ASP A 19 -10.40 16.91 -6.12
C ASP A 19 -10.56 18.26 -5.40
N PRO A 20 -11.56 19.08 -5.79
CA PRO A 20 -11.73 20.39 -5.16
C PRO A 20 -12.02 20.34 -3.67
N ASP A 21 -12.50 19.23 -3.15
CA ASP A 21 -12.73 19.06 -1.73
C ASP A 21 -11.48 18.58 -0.99
N GLY A 22 -10.38 18.40 -1.70
CA GLY A 22 -9.13 17.95 -1.10
C GLY A 22 -9.02 16.46 -0.95
N ARG A 23 -9.97 15.70 -1.47
CA ARG A 23 -9.89 14.24 -1.42
C ARG A 23 -8.86 13.74 -2.39
N GLN A 24 -8.08 12.77 -1.96
CA GLN A 24 -7.01 12.21 -2.75
C GLN A 24 -7.39 10.83 -3.24
N ARG A 25 -7.07 10.56 -4.49
CA ARG A 25 -7.30 9.25 -5.08
C ARG A 25 -6.03 8.81 -5.80
N PRO A 26 -5.45 7.67 -5.40
CA PRO A 26 -4.24 7.19 -6.06
C PRO A 26 -4.56 6.69 -7.46
N LEU A 27 -3.76 7.09 -8.43
CA LEU A 27 -3.91 6.71 -9.83
C LEU A 27 -2.87 5.69 -10.26
N ALA A 28 -1.68 5.75 -9.67
CA ALA A 28 -0.60 4.83 -9.99
C ALA A 28 0.44 4.87 -8.89
N ILE A 29 1.22 3.81 -8.79
CA ILE A 29 2.35 3.78 -7.88
C ILE A 29 3.59 3.35 -8.64
N TYR A 30 4.75 3.84 -8.16
CA TYR A 30 6.04 3.47 -8.70
C TYR A 30 6.84 2.73 -7.65
N TRP A 31 7.32 1.57 -8.03
CA TRP A 31 8.21 0.80 -7.19
C TRP A 31 9.61 1.40 -7.25
N GLY A 32 10.43 1.07 -6.26
CA GLY A 32 11.78 1.60 -6.22
C GLY A 32 12.65 1.23 -7.40
N ASP A 33 12.31 0.16 -8.11
CA ASP A 33 13.03 -0.25 -9.31
C ASP A 33 12.50 0.39 -10.58
N GLY A 34 11.56 1.32 -10.45
CA GLY A 34 11.01 2.06 -11.59
C GLY A 34 9.77 1.45 -12.21
N ARG A 35 9.34 0.28 -11.78
CA ARG A 35 8.10 -0.31 -12.30
C ARG A 35 6.91 0.53 -11.88
N CYS A 36 5.98 0.71 -12.80
CA CYS A 36 4.77 1.48 -12.57
C CYS A 36 3.57 0.54 -12.56
N PHE A 37 2.72 0.70 -11.57
CA PHE A 37 1.48 -0.07 -11.47
C PHE A 37 0.32 0.90 -11.44
N VAL A 38 -0.54 0.81 -12.46
CA VAL A 38 -1.72 1.66 -12.55
C VAL A 38 -2.79 1.13 -11.61
N VAL A 39 -3.42 2.04 -10.89
CA VAL A 39 -4.56 1.69 -10.05
C VAL A 39 -5.79 1.69 -10.96
N ASP A 40 -6.35 0.50 -11.20
CA ASP A 40 -7.49 0.40 -12.09
C ASP A 40 -8.75 0.95 -11.44
N ARG A 41 -8.92 0.70 -10.15
CA ARG A 41 -10.06 1.21 -9.40
C ARG A 41 -9.71 1.35 -7.93
N VAL A 42 -10.31 2.33 -7.29
CA VAL A 42 -10.31 2.43 -5.82
C VAL A 42 -11.65 1.87 -5.36
N LEU A 43 -11.61 0.76 -4.64
CA LEU A 43 -12.83 0.09 -4.19
C LEU A 43 -13.32 0.69 -2.88
N GLU A 44 -12.42 1.12 -2.02
CA GLU A 44 -12.77 1.65 -0.71
C GLU A 44 -11.60 2.47 -0.20
N SER A 45 -11.91 3.47 0.63
CA SER A 45 -10.88 4.16 1.39
C SER A 45 -11.43 4.40 2.79
N ARG A 46 -10.59 4.22 3.79
CA ARG A 46 -11.01 4.43 5.16
C ARG A 46 -9.81 4.69 6.04
N ARG A 47 -10.05 5.42 7.11
CA ARG A 47 -9.01 5.62 8.11
C ARG A 47 -8.79 4.32 8.87
N ALA A 48 -7.54 3.96 9.04
CA ALA A 48 -7.20 2.71 9.66
C ALA A 48 -5.81 2.75 10.27
N ALA A 49 -5.56 1.82 11.17
CA ALA A 49 -4.23 1.58 11.71
C ALA A 49 -3.69 0.30 11.09
N SER A 50 -2.42 0.32 10.73
CA SER A 50 -1.79 -0.89 10.24
C SER A 50 -1.39 -1.73 11.43
N MET A 51 -2.04 -2.85 11.59
CA MET A 51 -1.76 -3.75 12.71
C MET A 51 -0.50 -4.56 12.51
N LYS A 52 -0.01 -4.61 11.28
CA LYS A 52 1.14 -5.47 10.95
C LYS A 52 2.45 -4.73 11.03
N VAL A 53 2.48 -3.49 10.58
CA VAL A 53 3.71 -2.71 10.52
C VAL A 53 3.63 -1.43 11.31
N GLY A 54 2.50 -1.17 11.97
CA GLY A 54 2.30 0.03 12.78
C GLY A 54 1.98 1.26 11.94
N GLY A 55 1.50 2.30 12.62
CA GLY A 55 1.18 3.57 11.97
C GLY A 55 -0.29 3.70 11.64
N HIS A 56 -0.68 4.93 11.36
CA HIS A 56 -2.06 5.30 11.06
C HIS A 56 -2.11 6.06 9.76
N GLY A 57 -3.22 5.98 9.07
CA GLY A 57 -3.42 6.71 7.85
C GLY A 57 -4.70 6.29 7.17
N ILE A 58 -4.80 6.58 5.88
CA ILE A 58 -5.92 6.14 5.07
C ILE A 58 -5.49 4.87 4.34
N ARG A 59 -6.29 3.84 4.48
CA ARG A 59 -6.08 2.61 3.73
C ARG A 59 -6.98 2.62 2.52
N TYR A 60 -6.38 2.54 1.35
CA TYR A 60 -7.12 2.43 0.10
C TYR A 60 -7.11 0.98 -0.33
N THR A 61 -8.30 0.44 -0.54
CA THR A 61 -8.44 -0.87 -1.16
C THR A 61 -8.55 -0.63 -2.64
N VAL A 62 -7.58 -1.10 -3.40
CA VAL A 62 -7.46 -0.80 -4.82
C VAL A 62 -7.38 -2.07 -5.63
N GLU A 63 -7.69 -1.93 -6.91
CA GLU A 63 -7.53 -3.01 -7.86
C GLU A 63 -6.37 -2.66 -8.78
N ILE A 64 -5.39 -3.56 -8.84
CA ILE A 64 -4.21 -3.40 -9.67
C ILE A 64 -3.98 -4.72 -10.39
N CYS A 65 -3.94 -4.70 -11.71
CA CYS A 65 -3.73 -5.89 -12.52
C CYS A 65 -4.72 -7.01 -12.16
N GLY A 66 -5.97 -6.64 -11.94
CA GLY A 66 -7.00 -7.60 -11.62
C GLY A 66 -6.97 -8.17 -10.21
N ARG A 67 -6.11 -7.64 -9.35
CA ARG A 67 -5.98 -8.11 -7.98
C ARG A 67 -6.31 -6.99 -7.01
N THR A 68 -6.91 -7.38 -5.89
CA THR A 68 -7.21 -6.43 -4.81
C THR A 68 -5.98 -6.29 -3.94
N LYS A 69 -5.58 -5.05 -3.71
CA LYS A 69 -4.41 -4.70 -2.90
C LYS A 69 -4.76 -3.57 -1.96
N HIS A 70 -3.97 -3.44 -0.91
CA HIS A 70 -4.10 -2.29 -0.01
C HIS A 70 -2.92 -1.36 -0.21
N LEU A 71 -3.25 -0.07 -0.33
CA LEU A 71 -2.27 1.00 -0.46
C LEU A 71 -2.54 1.98 0.65
N TRP A 72 -1.50 2.38 1.35
CA TRP A 72 -1.64 3.22 2.53
C TRP A 72 -1.08 4.60 2.29
N HIS A 73 -1.83 5.60 2.73
CA HIS A 73 -1.36 6.98 2.77
C HIS A 73 -1.22 7.34 4.24
N SER A 74 0.01 7.38 4.70
CA SER A 74 0.35 7.58 6.10
C SER A 74 0.07 9.01 6.54
N ASP A 75 -0.14 9.21 7.83
CA ASP A 75 -0.37 10.56 8.37
C ASP A 75 0.80 11.50 8.14
N ASP A 76 2.00 10.98 7.90
CA ASP A 76 3.16 11.80 7.57
C ASP A 76 3.25 12.15 6.08
N GLY A 77 2.25 11.77 5.30
CA GLY A 77 2.18 12.13 3.89
C GLY A 77 2.80 11.12 2.94
N ARG A 78 3.39 10.06 3.44
CA ARG A 78 4.03 9.08 2.58
C ARG A 78 3.08 7.96 2.21
N TRP A 79 3.34 7.36 1.04
CA TRP A 79 2.56 6.22 0.55
C TRP A 79 3.36 4.96 0.70
N TYR A 80 2.71 3.87 1.10
CA TYR A 80 3.41 2.61 1.25
C TYR A 80 2.47 1.43 1.03
N VAL A 81 3.08 0.28 0.76
CA VAL A 81 2.39 -0.99 0.72
C VAL A 81 3.01 -1.88 1.79
N GLU A 82 2.27 -2.89 2.20
CA GLU A 82 2.80 -3.89 3.12
C GLU A 82 3.26 -5.07 2.29
N GLU A 83 4.57 -5.31 2.30
CA GLU A 83 5.11 -6.47 1.61
C GLU A 83 5.25 -7.62 2.57
N ILE A 84 4.91 -8.81 2.09
CA ILE A 84 5.18 -10.03 2.84
C ILE A 84 6.64 -10.35 2.64
N VAL A 85 7.36 -10.47 3.75
CA VAL A 85 8.74 -10.90 3.74
C VAL A 85 8.72 -12.36 4.15
N PRO A 86 9.16 -13.26 3.32
CA PRO A 86 9.18 -14.68 3.66
C PRO A 86 10.09 -14.86 4.84
N GLY A 87 9.62 -15.47 5.73
CA GLY A 87 10.23 -15.61 6.92
C GLY A 87 11.53 -16.16 6.88
N TYR A 88 12.17 -16.29 7.13
CA TYR A 88 13.15 -16.68 7.12
C TYR A 88 13.26 -17.73 6.76
N ALA A 89 12.43 -17.68 6.30
CA ALA A 89 12.19 -18.55 5.83
C ALA A 89 13.15 -19.20 5.45
N GLY A 90 13.18 -19.10 5.10
CA GLY A 90 13.80 -19.69 4.68
C GLY A 90 14.99 -19.85 5.16
N ALA A 91 15.21 -19.40 5.67
CA ALA A 91 16.27 -19.44 6.05
C ALA A 91 16.66 -20.57 6.45
N LEU A 92 16.53 -20.95 6.39
CA LEU A 92 16.93 -21.74 6.57
C LEU A 92 17.17 -22.27 6.46
#